data_36a665204bc994d8bfb9fedb3c5ee416
#
_entry.id   36a665204bc994d8bfb9fedb3c5ee416
#
_cell.length_a   1.000
_cell.length_b   1.000
_cell.length_c   1.000
_cell.angle_alpha   90.00
_cell.angle_beta   90.00
_cell.angle_gamma   90.00
#
_symmetry.space_group_name_H-M   'P 1'
#
loop_
_entity.id
_entity.type
_entity.pdbx_description
1 polymer ?
#
loop_
_entity_poly.entity_id
_entity_poly.type
_entity_poly.pdbx_seq_one_letter_code
_entity_poly.pdbx_strand_id
1 'polypeptide(L)'
;FKHFAGSAVIVQRTGSKITVEDCISKEPVSEIGGMRRCTFHTLGQQTLFQRCYSEQGIHDFAAGYCAAGPNAFVQCDSYESLGFSGSIDAWACGLLFDVVNIDGHNLTFKNLGQDKNGAGWNTANSLFWQCTAAEIECYAPAKDAMNRAYGCWAQFSGDGEWAQSNNHVQPRSIFYAQLEERLNKECAERARILPRNTSATSSPTVEVAMELAKEAYKPRLTLEHWIGDNKFAPSVASTGVKSIDDIKEKKSAALANSSSFSAAKLLTQPEVTVTNGRIQMDGALLVGGSHTTPWWNGKLKTNYLKKASPAITRFVPGREGLGLTDRIDSVVDFMKQKNILVFDQNYGLWYDRRRDDHERVRRRDGDVWGPFYEQPFGRSGQGTAWEGLSKYDLKRPNAWYWSRLKEFAEKGNKDGLLLFHENYFQHNILEAGAHWVDSPWRSSNNINQTGFPEPAPFAGDKRIF
;
A
#
# COMPACT_ATOMS: atom_id res chain seq x y z
N PHE A 1 20.80 -1.87 -13.70
CA PHE A 1 21.25 -0.49 -13.94
C PHE A 1 21.62 0.15 -12.62
N LYS A 2 22.76 0.84 -12.59
CA LYS A 2 23.20 1.65 -11.45
C LYS A 2 23.74 2.98 -11.94
N HIS A 3 23.65 4.00 -11.07
CA HIS A 3 24.27 5.31 -11.28
C HIS A 3 23.84 6.01 -12.58
N PHE A 4 22.62 5.82 -13.00
CA PHE A 4 22.06 6.50 -14.18
C PHE A 4 21.60 7.92 -13.86
N ALA A 5 21.54 8.76 -14.88
CA ALA A 5 21.16 10.17 -14.72
C ALA A 5 19.74 10.49 -15.20
N GLY A 6 19.33 10.02 -16.35
CA GLY A 6 18.02 10.26 -16.94
C GLY A 6 17.06 9.11 -16.66
N SER A 7 17.00 8.14 -17.56
CA SER A 7 16.25 6.90 -17.47
C SER A 7 17.21 5.71 -17.47
N ALA A 8 16.88 4.65 -16.74
CA ALA A 8 17.57 3.37 -16.87
C ALA A 8 17.23 2.75 -18.23
N VAL A 9 15.96 2.79 -18.60
CA VAL A 9 15.47 2.38 -19.93
C VAL A 9 14.46 3.40 -20.43
N ILE A 10 14.62 3.84 -21.67
CA ILE A 10 13.65 4.68 -22.36
C ILE A 10 13.34 4.09 -23.75
N VAL A 11 12.06 3.84 -24.01
CA VAL A 11 11.57 3.51 -25.34
C VAL A 11 11.12 4.80 -26.04
N GLN A 12 11.80 5.16 -27.12
CA GLN A 12 11.52 6.38 -27.88
C GLN A 12 10.21 6.29 -28.68
N ARG A 13 9.67 7.42 -29.14
CA ARG A 13 8.38 7.53 -29.84
C ARG A 13 8.21 6.59 -31.03
N THR A 14 9.29 6.27 -31.73
CA THR A 14 9.28 5.34 -32.88
C THR A 14 9.41 3.89 -32.45
N GLY A 15 9.67 3.61 -31.17
CA GLY A 15 9.76 2.26 -30.65
C GLY A 15 8.42 1.56 -30.61
N SER A 16 8.39 0.34 -31.09
CA SER A 16 7.19 -0.49 -31.10
C SER A 16 7.55 -1.96 -30.89
N LYS A 17 6.65 -2.70 -30.21
CA LYS A 17 6.82 -4.13 -29.92
C LYS A 17 8.10 -4.43 -29.14
N ILE A 18 8.40 -3.60 -28.17
CA ILE A 18 9.57 -3.73 -27.29
C ILE A 18 9.13 -4.38 -25.98
N THR A 19 9.87 -5.40 -25.56
CA THR A 19 9.76 -5.99 -24.22
C THR A 19 11.01 -5.69 -23.42
N VAL A 20 10.82 -5.18 -22.21
CA VAL A 20 11.84 -4.95 -21.19
C VAL A 20 11.47 -5.82 -20.00
N GLU A 21 12.33 -6.75 -19.63
CA GLU A 21 12.02 -7.72 -18.59
C GLU A 21 13.20 -8.01 -17.66
N ASP A 22 12.88 -8.37 -16.43
CA ASP A 22 13.84 -8.83 -15.42
C ASP A 22 14.97 -7.80 -15.18
N CYS A 23 14.60 -6.52 -15.16
CA CYS A 23 15.53 -5.41 -14.99
C CYS A 23 15.50 -4.83 -13.58
N ILE A 24 16.68 -4.60 -13.02
CA ILE A 24 16.85 -3.93 -11.72
C ILE A 24 17.51 -2.58 -11.94
N SER A 25 16.95 -1.52 -11.37
CA SER A 25 17.51 -0.17 -11.35
C SER A 25 17.67 0.30 -9.92
N LYS A 26 18.91 0.58 -9.51
CA LYS A 26 19.30 0.95 -8.13
C LYS A 26 20.28 2.10 -8.10
N GLU A 27 20.32 2.80 -6.97
CA GLU A 27 21.34 3.81 -6.67
C GLU A 27 21.47 4.89 -7.76
N PRO A 28 20.38 5.58 -8.13
CA PRO A 28 20.49 6.67 -9.10
C PRO A 28 21.31 7.84 -8.52
N VAL A 29 22.20 8.44 -9.29
CA VAL A 29 23.12 9.50 -8.83
C VAL A 29 22.73 10.89 -9.28
N SER A 30 21.74 11.04 -10.15
CA SER A 30 21.30 12.33 -10.62
C SER A 30 20.63 13.14 -9.51
N GLU A 31 20.64 14.44 -9.65
CA GLU A 31 19.80 15.33 -8.84
C GLU A 31 18.32 14.99 -9.02
N ILE A 32 17.53 15.27 -8.00
CA ILE A 32 16.10 15.11 -8.03
C ILE A 32 15.49 16.32 -8.75
N GLY A 33 14.87 16.09 -9.89
CA GLY A 33 14.18 17.13 -10.67
C GLY A 33 14.38 17.04 -12.18
N GLY A 34 13.67 17.86 -12.92
CA GLY A 34 13.62 17.82 -14.37
C GLY A 34 13.13 16.46 -14.89
N MET A 35 13.63 16.05 -16.03
CA MET A 35 13.31 14.73 -16.62
C MET A 35 14.29 13.64 -16.16
N ARG A 36 14.88 13.77 -14.98
CA ARG A 36 15.79 12.78 -14.40
C ARG A 36 15.00 11.79 -13.57
N ARG A 37 15.56 10.60 -13.43
CA ARG A 37 14.96 9.51 -12.65
C ARG A 37 13.55 9.11 -13.10
N CYS A 38 13.27 9.21 -14.41
CA CYS A 38 12.16 8.48 -15.03
C CYS A 38 12.69 7.09 -15.38
N THR A 39 12.62 6.14 -14.45
CA THR A 39 13.46 4.96 -14.47
C THR A 39 13.16 4.06 -15.67
N PHE A 40 11.96 3.50 -15.74
CA PHE A 40 11.48 2.70 -16.87
C PHE A 40 10.40 3.49 -17.60
N HIS A 41 10.77 4.01 -18.75
CA HIS A 41 9.97 5.03 -19.43
C HIS A 41 9.65 4.65 -20.87
N THR A 42 8.40 4.82 -21.30
CA THR A 42 7.99 4.64 -22.68
C THR A 42 7.32 5.87 -23.27
N LEU A 43 7.77 6.27 -24.43
CA LEU A 43 7.11 7.21 -25.35
C LEU A 43 6.58 6.47 -26.60
N GLY A 44 6.85 5.17 -26.67
CA GLY A 44 6.52 4.29 -27.78
C GLY A 44 5.12 3.69 -27.70
N GLN A 45 4.92 2.67 -28.49
CA GLN A 45 3.67 1.91 -28.54
C GLN A 45 3.91 0.41 -28.51
N GLN A 46 2.91 -0.34 -28.02
CA GLN A 46 3.02 -1.80 -27.89
C GLN A 46 4.26 -2.21 -27.08
N THR A 47 4.54 -1.49 -26.00
CA THR A 47 5.67 -1.77 -25.13
C THR A 47 5.21 -2.55 -23.90
N LEU A 48 6.02 -3.49 -23.48
CA LEU A 48 5.82 -4.29 -22.28
C LEU A 48 7.05 -4.14 -21.37
N PHE A 49 6.81 -3.66 -20.15
CA PHE A 49 7.75 -3.75 -19.05
C PHE A 49 7.23 -4.80 -18.09
N GLN A 50 7.97 -5.86 -17.86
CA GLN A 50 7.54 -6.89 -16.93
C GLN A 50 8.64 -7.30 -15.97
N ARG A 51 8.28 -7.51 -14.71
CA ARG A 51 9.21 -7.88 -13.66
C ARG A 51 10.41 -6.93 -13.59
N CYS A 52 10.11 -5.63 -13.57
CA CYS A 52 11.12 -4.58 -13.42
C CYS A 52 11.08 -4.04 -11.99
N TYR A 53 12.25 -3.89 -11.40
CA TYR A 53 12.45 -3.35 -10.07
C TYR A 53 13.17 -1.99 -10.13
N SER A 54 12.68 -0.99 -9.39
CA SER A 54 13.23 0.36 -9.37
C SER A 54 13.39 0.88 -7.94
N GLU A 55 14.46 1.60 -7.68
CA GLU A 55 14.65 2.34 -6.43
C GLU A 55 14.78 3.84 -6.69
N GLN A 56 14.13 4.63 -5.83
CA GLN A 56 14.30 6.09 -5.72
C GLN A 56 14.09 6.85 -7.05
N GLY A 57 13.21 6.35 -7.89
CA GLY A 57 12.77 7.07 -9.07
C GLY A 57 11.84 8.24 -8.71
N ILE A 58 11.84 9.30 -9.52
CA ILE A 58 10.78 10.32 -9.46
C ILE A 58 9.53 9.77 -10.16
N HIS A 59 9.74 9.05 -11.26
CA HIS A 59 8.73 8.29 -11.97
C HIS A 59 9.31 6.92 -12.28
N ASP A 60 9.10 5.95 -11.39
CA ASP A 60 9.72 4.63 -11.52
C ASP A 60 9.23 3.90 -12.77
N PHE A 61 7.92 3.95 -13.02
CA PHE A 61 7.27 3.37 -14.21
C PHE A 61 6.43 4.44 -14.87
N ALA A 62 6.87 4.90 -16.05
CA ALA A 62 6.27 6.05 -16.70
C ALA A 62 5.95 5.79 -18.18
N ALA A 63 4.80 6.29 -18.60
CA ALA A 63 4.49 6.57 -20.00
C ALA A 63 4.29 8.07 -20.17
N GLY A 64 4.19 8.58 -21.39
CA GLY A 64 3.87 9.99 -21.56
C GLY A 64 4.07 10.52 -22.96
N TYR A 65 3.95 11.85 -23.08
CA TYR A 65 4.15 12.55 -24.35
C TYR A 65 3.30 11.99 -25.49
N CYS A 66 2.01 11.78 -25.22
CA CYS A 66 1.05 11.22 -26.17
C CYS A 66 1.40 9.79 -26.62
N ALA A 67 2.00 8.99 -25.75
CA ALA A 67 2.31 7.60 -26.05
C ALA A 67 1.04 6.84 -26.45
N ALA A 68 1.05 6.27 -27.64
CA ALA A 68 -0.09 5.49 -28.12
C ALA A 68 -0.06 4.09 -27.52
N GLY A 69 -1.21 3.65 -27.00
CA GLY A 69 -1.33 2.28 -26.48
C GLY A 69 -1.39 1.20 -27.57
N PRO A 70 -1.46 -0.05 -27.15
CA PRO A 70 -1.36 -0.48 -25.76
C PRO A 70 0.08 -0.49 -25.24
N ASN A 71 0.27 -0.06 -24.01
CA ASN A 71 1.54 -0.20 -23.28
C ASN A 71 1.25 -0.81 -21.92
N ALA A 72 2.11 -1.69 -21.42
CA ALA A 72 1.87 -2.39 -20.18
C ALA A 72 3.10 -2.41 -19.26
N PHE A 73 2.83 -2.23 -17.96
CA PHE A 73 3.74 -2.49 -16.85
C PHE A 73 3.15 -3.65 -16.05
N VAL A 74 3.85 -4.79 -16.00
CA VAL A 74 3.31 -6.05 -15.46
C VAL A 74 4.23 -6.59 -14.39
N GLN A 75 3.73 -6.79 -13.19
CA GLN A 75 4.50 -7.25 -12.03
C GLN A 75 5.78 -6.42 -11.82
N CYS A 76 5.63 -5.12 -11.78
CA CYS A 76 6.72 -4.19 -11.51
C CYS A 76 6.64 -3.71 -10.04
N ASP A 77 7.81 -3.48 -9.44
CA ASP A 77 7.92 -3.12 -8.04
C ASP A 77 8.89 -1.95 -7.87
N SER A 78 8.51 -0.96 -7.08
CA SER A 78 9.36 0.16 -6.74
C SER A 78 9.58 0.28 -5.24
N TYR A 79 10.72 0.81 -4.87
CA TYR A 79 11.16 1.02 -3.51
C TYR A 79 11.61 2.46 -3.29
N GLU A 80 11.11 3.07 -2.22
CA GLU A 80 11.42 4.47 -1.88
C GLU A 80 11.15 5.46 -3.04
N SER A 81 10.05 5.33 -3.74
CA SER A 81 9.67 6.24 -4.82
C SER A 81 9.65 7.69 -4.33
N LEU A 82 10.19 8.60 -5.12
CA LEU A 82 10.29 10.03 -4.81
C LEU A 82 9.19 10.87 -5.50
N GLY A 83 8.40 10.25 -6.37
CA GLY A 83 7.29 10.85 -7.06
C GLY A 83 6.31 9.79 -7.59
N PHE A 84 5.29 10.20 -8.30
CA PHE A 84 4.26 9.29 -8.79
C PHE A 84 4.75 8.44 -9.98
N SER A 85 4.21 7.24 -10.10
CA SER A 85 4.28 6.44 -11.33
C SER A 85 2.95 6.52 -12.08
N GLY A 86 2.98 6.36 -13.41
CA GLY A 86 1.79 6.53 -14.26
C GLY A 86 2.14 7.18 -15.59
N SER A 87 1.34 8.14 -16.01
CA SER A 87 1.64 8.92 -17.22
C SER A 87 2.09 10.33 -16.87
N ILE A 88 3.14 10.78 -17.49
CA ILE A 88 3.67 12.15 -17.41
C ILE A 88 3.35 12.92 -18.68
N ASP A 89 3.44 14.26 -18.63
CA ASP A 89 3.10 15.14 -19.72
C ASP A 89 1.61 15.04 -20.10
N ALA A 90 1.27 14.58 -21.30
CA ALA A 90 -0.10 14.59 -21.79
C ALA A 90 -0.51 13.32 -22.52
N TRP A 91 -1.79 13.04 -22.45
CA TRP A 91 -2.61 12.20 -23.32
C TRP A 91 -2.02 10.85 -23.78
N ALA A 92 -1.31 10.15 -22.93
CA ALA A 92 -1.09 8.72 -23.19
C ALA A 92 -2.44 7.98 -23.19
N CYS A 93 -2.55 6.91 -23.94
CA CYS A 93 -3.78 6.12 -24.03
C CYS A 93 -3.48 4.63 -23.91
N GLY A 94 -4.45 3.87 -23.37
CA GLY A 94 -4.37 2.42 -23.35
C GLY A 94 -3.18 1.90 -22.52
N LEU A 95 -2.95 2.50 -21.38
CA LEU A 95 -1.95 2.04 -20.42
C LEU A 95 -2.54 0.95 -19.54
N LEU A 96 -1.77 -0.09 -19.28
CA LEU A 96 -2.08 -1.10 -18.30
C LEU A 96 -0.97 -1.13 -17.23
N PHE A 97 -1.35 -0.91 -15.99
CA PHE A 97 -0.53 -1.24 -14.83
C PHE A 97 -1.16 -2.47 -14.17
N ASP A 98 -0.48 -3.59 -14.23
CA ASP A 98 -1.00 -4.90 -13.83
C ASP A 98 -0.12 -5.51 -12.73
N VAL A 99 -0.64 -5.57 -11.51
CA VAL A 99 0.12 -6.05 -10.35
C VAL A 99 1.38 -5.21 -10.13
N VAL A 100 1.23 -3.89 -10.17
CA VAL A 100 2.34 -2.96 -9.91
C VAL A 100 2.26 -2.45 -8.47
N ASN A 101 3.39 -2.47 -7.80
CA ASN A 101 3.54 -1.98 -6.44
C ASN A 101 4.45 -0.73 -6.42
N ILE A 102 3.95 0.35 -5.82
CA ILE A 102 4.69 1.61 -5.65
C ILE A 102 4.84 1.88 -4.15
N ASP A 103 6.03 1.67 -3.64
CA ASP A 103 6.33 1.96 -2.25
C ASP A 103 6.60 3.45 -2.05
N GLY A 104 5.82 4.06 -1.17
CA GLY A 104 6.03 5.42 -0.66
C GLY A 104 5.38 6.53 -1.49
N HIS A 105 4.83 6.27 -2.67
CA HIS A 105 4.20 7.29 -3.52
C HIS A 105 2.98 6.78 -4.30
N ASN A 106 2.52 7.56 -5.29
CA ASN A 106 1.24 7.39 -5.96
C ASN A 106 1.34 6.67 -7.31
N LEU A 107 0.22 6.02 -7.69
CA LEU A 107 -0.12 5.73 -9.08
C LEU A 107 -1.15 6.75 -9.56
N THR A 108 -0.93 7.37 -10.73
CA THR A 108 -1.66 8.59 -11.09
C THR A 108 -2.17 8.60 -12.51
N PHE A 109 -3.51 8.68 -12.66
CA PHE A 109 -4.24 9.01 -13.89
C PHE A 109 -5.12 10.22 -13.60
N LYS A 110 -4.66 11.43 -13.96
CA LYS A 110 -5.39 12.67 -13.68
C LYS A 110 -5.01 13.83 -14.58
N ASN A 111 -5.67 14.95 -14.38
CA ASN A 111 -5.22 16.23 -14.95
C ASN A 111 -4.08 16.76 -14.07
N LEU A 112 -2.87 16.81 -14.62
CA LEU A 112 -1.68 17.32 -13.94
C LEU A 112 -1.56 18.85 -14.03
N GLY A 113 -2.42 19.50 -14.83
CA GLY A 113 -2.23 20.91 -15.12
C GLY A 113 -0.88 21.16 -15.80
N GLN A 114 -0.09 22.04 -15.22
CA GLN A 114 1.29 22.29 -15.65
C GLN A 114 2.31 21.92 -14.58
N ASP A 115 1.88 21.08 -13.63
CA ASP A 115 2.71 20.62 -12.51
C ASP A 115 3.38 19.28 -12.81
N LYS A 116 4.51 19.01 -12.17
CA LYS A 116 5.15 17.69 -12.13
C LYS A 116 5.31 17.03 -13.50
N ASN A 117 5.81 17.77 -14.48
CA ASN A 117 5.93 17.36 -15.87
C ASN A 117 4.56 17.06 -16.52
N GLY A 118 3.55 17.83 -16.16
CA GLY A 118 2.21 17.73 -16.71
C GLY A 118 1.95 18.74 -17.82
N ALA A 119 1.08 18.35 -18.77
CA ALA A 119 0.51 19.22 -19.78
C ALA A 119 -0.99 18.89 -19.93
N GLY A 120 -1.74 19.15 -18.87
CA GLY A 120 -3.16 18.83 -18.78
C GLY A 120 -3.42 17.37 -18.38
N TRP A 121 -4.39 16.71 -19.01
CA TRP A 121 -4.70 15.32 -18.77
C TRP A 121 -3.55 14.41 -19.17
N ASN A 122 -3.07 13.59 -18.23
CA ASN A 122 -1.91 12.74 -18.47
C ASN A 122 -2.27 11.45 -19.25
N THR A 123 -3.48 10.91 -19.06
CA THR A 123 -3.89 9.70 -19.76
C THR A 123 -5.40 9.55 -19.88
N ALA A 124 -5.82 8.69 -20.81
CA ALA A 124 -7.20 8.28 -21.04
C ALA A 124 -7.29 6.79 -21.36
N ASN A 125 -8.44 6.17 -21.09
CA ASN A 125 -8.75 4.77 -21.43
C ASN A 125 -7.69 3.79 -20.91
N SER A 126 -7.25 3.99 -19.67
CA SER A 126 -6.16 3.26 -19.03
C SER A 126 -6.65 2.54 -17.78
N LEU A 127 -5.89 1.52 -17.35
CA LEU A 127 -6.32 0.60 -16.32
C LEU A 127 -5.21 0.35 -15.28
N PHE A 128 -5.58 0.46 -14.01
CA PHE A 128 -4.88 -0.12 -12.88
C PHE A 128 -5.56 -1.43 -12.48
N TRP A 129 -4.83 -2.55 -12.56
CA TRP A 129 -5.31 -3.87 -12.19
C TRP A 129 -4.53 -4.43 -11.02
N GLN A 130 -5.18 -4.60 -9.87
CA GLN A 130 -4.58 -5.14 -8.63
C GLN A 130 -3.25 -4.47 -8.24
N CYS A 131 -3.15 -3.18 -8.47
CA CYS A 131 -2.00 -2.38 -8.09
C CYS A 131 -2.05 -2.00 -6.61
N THR A 132 -0.88 -1.77 -6.04
CA THR A 132 -0.70 -1.29 -4.67
C THR A 132 0.15 -0.03 -4.68
N ALA A 133 -0.29 1.01 -4.00
CA ALA A 133 0.45 2.27 -3.84
C ALA A 133 0.04 2.97 -2.54
N ALA A 134 0.75 4.03 -2.20
CA ALA A 134 0.34 4.91 -1.10
C ALA A 134 -1.02 5.53 -1.40
N GLU A 135 -1.20 6.06 -2.60
CA GLU A 135 -2.48 6.53 -3.13
C GLU A 135 -2.61 6.14 -4.60
N ILE A 136 -3.82 5.80 -5.02
CA ILE A 136 -4.16 5.66 -6.44
C ILE A 136 -5.13 6.77 -6.81
N GLU A 137 -4.67 7.61 -7.72
CA GLU A 137 -5.44 8.70 -8.29
C GLU A 137 -5.97 8.26 -9.66
N CYS A 138 -7.27 8.04 -9.77
CA CYS A 138 -7.90 7.57 -11.00
C CYS A 138 -9.08 8.49 -11.36
N TYR A 139 -8.84 9.41 -12.27
CA TYR A 139 -9.82 10.38 -12.71
C TYR A 139 -10.28 10.13 -14.16
N ALA A 140 -11.51 10.52 -14.48
CA ALA A 140 -12.08 10.42 -15.81
C ALA A 140 -11.86 11.73 -16.58
N PRO A 141 -11.14 11.72 -17.72
CA PRO A 141 -10.98 12.92 -18.52
C PRO A 141 -12.30 13.41 -19.14
N ALA A 142 -13.16 12.50 -19.58
CA ALA A 142 -14.45 12.75 -20.14
C ALA A 142 -15.32 11.49 -20.04
N LYS A 143 -16.61 11.64 -20.27
CA LYS A 143 -17.59 10.54 -20.22
C LYS A 143 -17.19 9.33 -21.09
N ASP A 144 -16.57 9.58 -22.23
CA ASP A 144 -16.19 8.54 -23.21
C ASP A 144 -14.68 8.23 -23.17
N ALA A 145 -13.95 8.75 -22.17
CA ALA A 145 -12.52 8.56 -22.02
C ALA A 145 -12.20 8.17 -20.55
N MET A 146 -12.72 7.01 -20.15
CA MET A 146 -12.71 6.56 -18.76
C MET A 146 -11.42 5.86 -18.38
N ASN A 147 -10.77 6.30 -17.30
CA ASN A 147 -9.74 5.53 -16.63
C ASN A 147 -10.36 4.63 -15.56
N ARG A 148 -9.74 3.48 -15.30
CA ARG A 148 -10.28 2.42 -14.44
C ARG A 148 -9.27 1.93 -13.43
N ALA A 149 -9.77 1.49 -12.26
CA ALA A 149 -8.97 0.88 -11.22
C ALA A 149 -9.74 -0.29 -10.59
N TYR A 150 -9.26 -1.51 -10.78
CA TYR A 150 -9.91 -2.74 -10.32
C TYR A 150 -9.03 -3.55 -9.39
N GLY A 151 -9.58 -3.98 -8.24
CA GLY A 151 -8.89 -4.82 -7.28
C GLY A 151 -7.67 -4.16 -6.64
N CYS A 152 -7.58 -2.84 -6.72
CA CYS A 152 -6.44 -2.08 -6.22
C CYS A 152 -6.50 -1.89 -4.72
N TRP A 153 -5.33 -1.73 -4.13
CA TRP A 153 -5.19 -1.43 -2.73
C TRP A 153 -4.33 -0.19 -2.48
N ALA A 154 -4.95 0.83 -1.96
CA ALA A 154 -4.33 2.13 -1.66
C ALA A 154 -5.30 3.03 -0.88
N GLN A 155 -4.90 4.25 -0.69
CA GLN A 155 -5.85 5.35 -0.54
C GLN A 155 -6.35 5.75 -1.94
N PHE A 156 -7.64 6.05 -2.06
CA PHE A 156 -8.25 6.25 -3.38
C PHE A 156 -8.76 7.66 -3.55
N SER A 157 -8.47 8.26 -4.71
CA SER A 157 -9.05 9.53 -5.13
C SER A 157 -9.38 9.53 -6.61
N GLY A 158 -10.41 10.28 -6.98
CA GLY A 158 -10.83 10.45 -8.35
C GLY A 158 -12.21 9.88 -8.67
N ASP A 159 -12.72 10.31 -9.82
CA ASP A 159 -14.05 9.99 -10.36
C ASP A 159 -13.99 9.00 -11.53
N GLY A 160 -12.87 8.32 -11.71
CA GLY A 160 -12.75 7.21 -12.64
C GLY A 160 -13.65 6.02 -12.26
N GLU A 161 -13.62 4.98 -13.04
CA GLU A 161 -14.38 3.76 -12.73
C GLU A 161 -13.62 2.88 -11.74
N TRP A 162 -14.22 2.64 -10.59
CA TRP A 162 -13.66 1.85 -9.51
C TRP A 162 -14.42 0.55 -9.28
N ALA A 163 -13.72 -0.56 -9.17
CA ALA A 163 -14.32 -1.83 -8.78
C ALA A 163 -13.42 -2.62 -7.84
N GLN A 164 -14.04 -3.28 -6.87
CA GLN A 164 -13.36 -4.16 -5.93
C GLN A 164 -12.18 -3.49 -5.20
N SER A 165 -12.31 -2.21 -4.86
CA SER A 165 -11.29 -1.48 -4.10
C SER A 165 -11.01 -2.18 -2.77
N ASN A 166 -9.71 -2.33 -2.44
CA ASN A 166 -9.24 -3.08 -1.26
C ASN A 166 -9.74 -4.53 -1.21
N ASN A 167 -9.83 -5.17 -2.37
CA ASN A 167 -10.21 -6.56 -2.47
C ASN A 167 -9.40 -7.24 -3.58
N HIS A 168 -8.95 -8.46 -3.33
CA HIS A 168 -8.26 -9.21 -4.36
C HIS A 168 -9.26 -9.86 -5.32
N VAL A 169 -9.05 -9.63 -6.61
CA VAL A 169 -9.90 -10.18 -7.67
C VAL A 169 -9.18 -11.27 -8.45
N GLN A 170 -9.96 -12.01 -9.23
CA GLN A 170 -9.43 -12.95 -10.22
C GLN A 170 -9.71 -12.42 -11.64
N PRO A 171 -8.82 -12.64 -12.59
CA PRO A 171 -7.50 -13.30 -12.46
C PRO A 171 -6.49 -12.42 -11.69
N ARG A 172 -5.43 -13.01 -11.15
CA ARG A 172 -4.37 -12.26 -10.45
C ARG A 172 -3.72 -11.21 -11.36
N SER A 173 -3.49 -11.52 -12.62
CA SER A 173 -3.02 -10.61 -13.66
C SER A 173 -3.92 -10.70 -14.87
N ILE A 174 -4.46 -9.58 -15.30
CA ILE A 174 -5.28 -9.54 -16.50
C ILE A 174 -4.43 -9.72 -17.77
N PHE A 175 -3.17 -9.23 -17.74
CA PHE A 175 -2.24 -9.42 -18.85
C PHE A 175 -1.96 -10.90 -19.12
N TYR A 176 -1.61 -11.66 -18.07
CA TYR A 176 -1.32 -13.08 -18.24
C TYR A 176 -2.57 -13.91 -18.54
N ALA A 177 -3.73 -13.55 -18.02
CA ALA A 177 -4.97 -14.20 -18.37
C ALA A 177 -5.32 -14.02 -19.85
N GLN A 178 -5.20 -12.80 -20.38
CA GLN A 178 -5.41 -12.53 -21.80
C GLN A 178 -4.35 -13.20 -22.67
N LEU A 179 -3.11 -13.29 -22.19
CA LEU A 179 -2.05 -13.99 -22.91
C LEU A 179 -2.32 -15.50 -22.99
N GLU A 180 -2.78 -16.09 -21.88
CA GLU A 180 -3.16 -17.49 -21.79
C GLU A 180 -4.30 -17.81 -22.77
N GLU A 181 -5.36 -17.02 -22.76
CA GLU A 181 -6.47 -17.15 -23.69
C GLU A 181 -6.02 -17.08 -25.15
N ARG A 182 -5.19 -16.09 -25.48
CA ARG A 182 -4.70 -15.88 -26.85
C ARG A 182 -3.76 -16.97 -27.35
N LEU A 183 -2.91 -17.50 -26.48
CA LEU A 183 -1.90 -18.49 -26.83
C LEU A 183 -2.36 -19.94 -26.61
N ASN A 184 -3.50 -20.12 -25.96
CA ASN A 184 -3.97 -21.41 -25.46
C ASN A 184 -2.89 -22.18 -24.67
N LYS A 185 -2.17 -21.47 -23.80
CA LYS A 185 -1.10 -22.00 -22.94
C LYS A 185 -1.23 -21.43 -21.54
N GLU A 186 -0.99 -22.25 -20.53
CA GLU A 186 -0.99 -21.80 -19.16
C GLU A 186 0.10 -20.75 -18.90
N CYS A 187 -0.35 -19.56 -18.54
CA CYS A 187 0.49 -18.41 -18.20
C CYS A 187 0.16 -17.79 -16.84
N ALA A 188 -0.97 -18.18 -16.25
CA ALA A 188 -1.50 -17.56 -15.02
C ALA A 188 -0.55 -17.69 -13.82
N GLU A 189 0.22 -18.78 -13.73
CA GLU A 189 1.18 -18.99 -12.65
C GLU A 189 2.29 -17.92 -12.62
N ARG A 190 2.58 -17.29 -13.74
CA ARG A 190 3.54 -16.19 -13.81
C ARG A 190 3.10 -14.97 -13.03
N ALA A 191 1.80 -14.81 -12.78
CA ALA A 191 1.26 -13.73 -11.99
C ALA A 191 1.56 -13.84 -10.47
N ARG A 192 2.16 -14.92 -10.02
CA ARG A 192 2.42 -15.20 -8.60
C ARG A 192 3.82 -14.80 -8.13
N ILE A 193 4.66 -14.24 -8.99
CA ILE A 193 6.02 -13.82 -8.63
C ILE A 193 5.96 -12.74 -7.57
N LEU A 194 5.18 -11.67 -7.79
CA LEU A 194 4.87 -10.74 -6.73
C LEU A 194 3.77 -11.31 -5.85
N PRO A 195 4.04 -11.50 -4.55
CA PRO A 195 3.02 -11.92 -3.62
C PRO A 195 1.89 -10.89 -3.60
N ARG A 196 0.69 -11.34 -3.24
CA ARG A 196 -0.36 -10.42 -2.87
C ARG A 196 0.13 -9.59 -1.69
N ASN A 197 -0.03 -8.30 -1.76
CA ASN A 197 0.23 -7.47 -0.60
C ASN A 197 -0.90 -7.66 0.41
N THR A 198 -0.65 -8.56 1.34
CA THR A 198 -1.66 -9.09 2.25
C THR A 198 -1.99 -8.15 3.39
N SER A 199 -1.08 -7.23 3.68
CA SER A 199 -1.32 -6.17 4.66
C SER A 199 -2.25 -5.10 4.10
N ALA A 200 -2.56 -5.21 2.84
CA ALA A 200 -3.13 -4.14 2.07
C ALA A 200 -4.63 -4.26 1.84
N THR A 201 -5.40 -4.96 2.54
CA THR A 201 -6.83 -4.98 2.25
C THR A 201 -7.68 -4.50 3.40
N SER A 202 -8.48 -3.50 3.17
CA SER A 202 -9.54 -3.09 4.08
C SER A 202 -10.85 -3.88 3.89
N SER A 203 -10.84 -4.93 3.08
CA SER A 203 -12.09 -5.53 2.59
C SER A 203 -12.21 -7.05 2.59
N PRO A 204 -11.19 -7.85 2.91
CA PRO A 204 -11.39 -9.29 2.99
C PRO A 204 -12.26 -9.66 4.18
N THR A 205 -12.85 -10.86 4.14
CA THR A 205 -13.46 -11.42 5.35
C THR A 205 -12.40 -11.57 6.44
N VAL A 206 -12.84 -11.69 7.69
CA VAL A 206 -11.92 -11.84 8.83
C VAL A 206 -11.01 -13.06 8.66
N GLU A 207 -11.54 -14.17 8.14
CA GLU A 207 -10.80 -15.41 7.88
C GLU A 207 -9.70 -15.18 6.83
N VAL A 208 -10.04 -14.54 5.72
CA VAL A 208 -9.09 -14.21 4.66
C VAL A 208 -8.02 -13.24 5.16
N ALA A 209 -8.41 -12.23 5.94
CA ALA A 209 -7.46 -11.29 6.53
C ALA A 209 -6.48 -11.98 7.49
N MET A 210 -6.94 -12.95 8.27
CA MET A 210 -6.09 -13.74 9.16
C MET A 210 -5.10 -14.62 8.39
N GLU A 211 -5.52 -15.24 7.29
CA GLU A 211 -4.62 -16.01 6.43
C GLU A 211 -3.59 -15.10 5.78
N LEU A 212 -4.04 -13.99 5.23
CA LEU A 212 -3.18 -12.99 4.63
C LEU A 212 -2.17 -12.43 5.62
N ALA A 213 -2.58 -12.17 6.86
CA ALA A 213 -1.66 -11.74 7.92
C ALA A 213 -0.61 -12.80 8.23
N LYS A 214 -0.97 -14.09 8.27
CA LYS A 214 0.00 -15.19 8.45
C LYS A 214 1.00 -15.27 7.30
N GLU A 215 0.57 -15.04 6.07
CA GLU A 215 1.45 -15.01 4.91
C GLU A 215 2.41 -13.82 4.96
N ALA A 216 1.97 -12.67 5.47
CA ALA A 216 2.79 -11.46 5.59
C ALA A 216 4.01 -11.64 6.51
N TYR A 217 3.99 -12.63 7.41
CA TYR A 217 5.14 -12.95 8.29
C TYR A 217 6.17 -13.90 7.64
N LYS A 218 5.85 -14.49 6.52
CA LYS A 218 6.85 -15.27 5.79
C LYS A 218 7.86 -14.31 5.17
N PRO A 219 9.16 -14.62 5.21
CA PRO A 219 10.14 -13.84 4.47
C PRO A 219 9.68 -13.72 3.02
N ARG A 220 9.44 -12.49 2.57
CA ARG A 220 9.01 -12.26 1.20
C ARG A 220 10.21 -12.38 0.28
N LEU A 221 10.07 -13.15 -0.76
CA LEU A 221 10.95 -13.06 -1.91
C LEU A 221 10.62 -11.73 -2.59
N THR A 222 11.48 -10.74 -2.44
CA THR A 222 11.32 -9.49 -3.17
C THR A 222 11.55 -9.73 -4.66
N LEU A 223 10.96 -8.90 -5.51
CA LEU A 223 11.20 -8.99 -6.95
C LEU A 223 12.70 -8.84 -7.27
N GLU A 224 13.42 -8.00 -6.54
CA GLU A 224 14.87 -7.86 -6.66
C GLU A 224 15.60 -9.20 -6.44
N HIS A 225 15.28 -9.89 -5.35
CA HIS A 225 15.90 -11.20 -5.05
C HIS A 225 15.55 -12.22 -6.12
N TRP A 226 14.26 -12.26 -6.55
CA TRP A 226 13.83 -13.16 -7.60
C TRP A 226 14.59 -12.92 -8.92
N ILE A 227 14.73 -11.66 -9.36
CA ILE A 227 15.49 -11.30 -10.54
C ILE A 227 16.97 -11.67 -10.35
N GLY A 228 17.54 -11.37 -9.16
CA GLY A 228 18.92 -11.70 -8.81
C GLY A 228 19.21 -13.19 -8.91
N ASP A 229 18.31 -14.03 -8.41
CA ASP A 229 18.42 -15.49 -8.45
C ASP A 229 18.24 -16.06 -9.86
N ASN A 230 17.51 -15.37 -10.72
CA ASN A 230 17.20 -15.82 -12.08
C ASN A 230 18.02 -15.09 -13.17
N LYS A 231 18.91 -14.15 -12.82
CA LYS A 231 19.68 -13.33 -13.77
C LYS A 231 20.56 -14.11 -14.74
N PHE A 232 20.87 -15.37 -14.45
CA PHE A 232 21.65 -16.25 -15.33
C PHE A 232 20.77 -17.27 -16.06
N ALA A 233 19.45 -17.23 -15.89
CA ALA A 233 18.58 -17.98 -16.77
C ALA A 233 18.84 -17.51 -18.21
N PRO A 234 19.04 -18.41 -19.16
CA PRO A 234 19.37 -18.01 -20.52
C PRO A 234 18.28 -17.07 -21.03
N SER A 235 18.71 -15.87 -21.44
CA SER A 235 17.83 -14.92 -22.11
C SER A 235 17.20 -15.60 -23.32
N VAL A 236 15.91 -15.50 -23.47
CA VAL A 236 15.16 -16.05 -24.63
C VAL A 236 15.63 -15.42 -25.96
N ALA A 237 16.52 -14.44 -25.92
CA ALA A 237 17.08 -13.76 -27.10
C ALA A 237 18.25 -14.46 -27.74
N SER A 238 18.79 -15.53 -27.18
CA SER A 238 19.89 -16.29 -27.83
C SER A 238 19.36 -17.51 -28.55
N THR A 239 19.26 -17.42 -29.87
CA THR A 239 19.31 -18.49 -30.88
C THR A 239 19.03 -19.92 -30.41
N GLY A 240 17.81 -20.24 -30.30
CA GLY A 240 17.35 -21.56 -29.89
C GLY A 240 16.26 -21.34 -28.87
N VAL A 241 15.10 -20.90 -29.36
CA VAL A 241 13.90 -20.68 -28.54
C VAL A 241 13.60 -22.02 -27.85
N LYS A 242 14.13 -22.19 -26.65
CA LYS A 242 13.59 -23.19 -25.75
C LYS A 242 12.20 -22.77 -25.38
N SER A 243 11.25 -23.62 -25.60
CA SER A 243 9.89 -23.46 -25.17
C SER A 243 9.88 -23.24 -23.67
N ILE A 244 8.89 -22.49 -23.19
CA ILE A 244 8.55 -22.36 -21.75
C ILE A 244 8.45 -23.73 -21.05
N ASP A 245 8.15 -24.76 -21.80
CA ASP A 245 8.06 -26.16 -21.35
C ASP A 245 9.44 -26.78 -21.00
N ASP A 246 10.55 -26.13 -21.38
CA ASP A 246 11.91 -26.56 -21.06
C ASP A 246 12.43 -25.97 -19.73
N ILE A 247 11.68 -25.07 -19.10
CA ILE A 247 12.02 -24.54 -17.77
C ILE A 247 11.55 -25.55 -16.73
N LYS A 248 12.40 -26.54 -16.44
CA LYS A 248 12.17 -27.44 -15.31
C LYS A 248 12.19 -26.62 -14.03
N GLU A 249 11.11 -26.69 -13.26
CA GLU A 249 11.05 -26.13 -11.90
C GLU A 249 12.29 -26.57 -11.11
N LYS A 250 13.16 -25.65 -10.77
CA LYS A 250 14.09 -25.87 -9.67
C LYS A 250 13.25 -25.87 -8.41
N LYS A 251 12.86 -27.04 -7.94
CA LYS A 251 12.36 -27.18 -6.57
C LYS A 251 13.39 -26.57 -5.64
N SER A 252 13.01 -25.47 -5.01
CA SER A 252 13.81 -24.85 -3.96
C SER A 252 14.05 -25.89 -2.88
N ALA A 253 15.29 -26.28 -2.69
CA ALA A 253 15.70 -27.19 -1.63
C ALA A 253 15.54 -26.59 -0.21
N ALA A 254 15.07 -25.36 -0.11
CA ALA A 254 14.90 -24.63 1.15
C ALA A 254 13.55 -24.92 1.86
N LEU A 255 12.63 -25.67 1.27
CA LEU A 255 11.35 -26.03 1.89
C LEU A 255 11.29 -27.43 2.52
N ALA A 256 12.40 -28.16 2.54
CA ALA A 256 12.42 -29.53 3.08
C ALA A 256 12.72 -29.66 4.58
N ASN A 257 12.83 -28.57 5.32
CA ASN A 257 13.08 -28.59 6.77
C ASN A 257 12.01 -27.87 7.61
N SER A 258 10.74 -27.96 7.24
CA SER A 258 9.69 -27.77 8.22
C SER A 258 9.49 -29.11 8.96
N SER A 259 10.35 -29.35 9.95
CA SER A 259 10.13 -30.39 10.91
C SER A 259 8.73 -30.24 11.51
N SER A 260 7.99 -31.34 11.46
CA SER A 260 6.77 -31.63 12.21
C SER A 260 6.72 -30.84 13.53
N PHE A 261 5.77 -29.90 13.61
CA PHE A 261 5.32 -29.43 14.90
C PHE A 261 4.61 -30.62 15.58
N SER A 262 5.41 -31.33 16.38
CA SER A 262 4.87 -32.17 17.44
C SER A 262 3.89 -31.30 18.24
N ALA A 263 2.70 -31.83 18.49
CA ALA A 263 1.74 -31.25 19.41
C ALA A 263 2.41 -31.14 20.79
N ALA A 264 3.23 -30.14 20.97
CA ALA A 264 3.79 -29.79 22.25
C ALA A 264 2.61 -29.35 23.12
N LYS A 265 2.35 -30.15 24.16
CA LYS A 265 1.66 -29.83 25.39
C LYS A 265 1.09 -28.41 25.37
N LEU A 266 -0.24 -28.29 25.35
CA LEU A 266 -0.92 -27.07 25.71
C LEU A 266 -0.35 -26.61 27.07
N LEU A 267 0.66 -25.77 27.03
CA LEU A 267 1.03 -24.96 28.17
C LEU A 267 -0.22 -24.15 28.47
N THR A 268 -0.80 -24.34 29.64
CA THR A 268 -1.86 -23.49 30.17
C THR A 268 -1.43 -22.06 29.93
N GLN A 269 -2.14 -21.34 29.09
CA GLN A 269 -1.83 -19.93 28.85
C GLN A 269 -2.03 -19.19 30.18
N PRO A 270 -1.12 -18.28 30.55
CA PRO A 270 -1.32 -17.49 31.74
C PRO A 270 -2.66 -16.76 31.65
N GLU A 271 -3.45 -16.86 32.67
CA GLU A 271 -4.78 -16.27 32.71
C GLU A 271 -4.71 -14.89 33.35
N VAL A 272 -5.09 -13.87 32.57
CA VAL A 272 -5.26 -12.51 33.10
C VAL A 272 -6.63 -12.44 33.78
N THR A 273 -6.63 -12.15 35.05
CA THR A 273 -7.84 -12.06 35.89
C THR A 273 -7.98 -10.70 36.55
N VAL A 274 -9.19 -10.36 36.93
CA VAL A 274 -9.45 -9.17 37.77
C VAL A 274 -9.89 -9.65 39.14
N THR A 275 -9.05 -9.44 40.14
CA THR A 275 -9.30 -9.85 41.52
C THR A 275 -9.22 -8.62 42.43
N ASN A 276 -10.31 -8.34 43.18
CA ASN A 276 -10.41 -7.18 44.05
C ASN A 276 -10.09 -5.84 43.34
N GLY A 277 -10.56 -5.68 42.09
CA GLY A 277 -10.31 -4.48 41.27
C GLY A 277 -8.89 -4.31 40.75
N ARG A 278 -8.07 -5.37 40.81
CA ARG A 278 -6.68 -5.38 40.33
C ARG A 278 -6.52 -6.43 39.23
N ILE A 279 -5.78 -6.05 38.20
CA ILE A 279 -5.43 -6.95 37.08
C ILE A 279 -4.23 -7.79 37.52
N GLN A 280 -4.37 -9.10 37.42
CA GLN A 280 -3.36 -10.09 37.81
C GLN A 280 -3.16 -11.11 36.71
N MET A 281 -1.98 -11.67 36.63
CA MET A 281 -1.63 -12.82 35.81
C MET A 281 -1.00 -13.88 36.70
N ASP A 282 -1.56 -15.08 36.70
CA ASP A 282 -1.13 -16.19 37.59
C ASP A 282 -1.05 -15.77 39.07
N GLY A 283 -2.00 -14.91 39.50
CA GLY A 283 -2.05 -14.40 40.87
C GLY A 283 -1.08 -13.24 41.20
N ALA A 284 -0.17 -12.89 40.31
CA ALA A 284 0.72 -11.76 40.47
C ALA A 284 0.10 -10.47 39.90
N LEU A 285 0.23 -9.34 40.61
CA LEU A 285 -0.22 -8.05 40.14
C LEU A 285 0.53 -7.62 38.88
N LEU A 286 -0.22 -7.29 37.83
CA LEU A 286 0.37 -6.73 36.61
C LEU A 286 0.67 -5.24 36.83
N VAL A 287 1.93 -4.86 36.63
CA VAL A 287 2.44 -3.50 36.81
C VAL A 287 3.30 -3.11 35.62
N GLY A 288 3.05 -1.94 35.05
CA GLY A 288 3.84 -1.42 33.94
C GLY A 288 3.31 -0.09 33.40
N GLY A 289 4.01 0.46 32.41
CA GLY A 289 3.62 1.69 31.73
C GLY A 289 2.55 1.47 30.66
N SER A 290 2.14 2.56 30.02
CA SER A 290 1.31 2.53 28.81
C SER A 290 2.09 3.05 27.61
N HIS A 291 1.72 2.58 26.43
CA HIS A 291 2.21 3.04 25.14
C HIS A 291 1.01 3.35 24.26
N THR A 292 0.86 4.59 23.90
CA THR A 292 -0.23 5.06 23.02
C THR A 292 0.23 5.04 21.58
N THR A 293 -0.68 4.80 20.65
CA THR A 293 -0.42 4.91 19.21
C THR A 293 0.33 6.20 18.91
N PRO A 294 1.58 6.14 18.41
CA PRO A 294 2.42 7.32 18.29
C PRO A 294 1.94 8.26 17.20
N TRP A 295 2.23 9.54 17.39
CA TRP A 295 1.97 10.58 16.41
C TRP A 295 2.77 10.39 15.12
N TRP A 296 2.11 10.68 14.01
CA TRP A 296 2.76 10.71 12.71
C TRP A 296 2.13 11.77 11.81
N ASN A 297 2.94 12.63 11.24
CA ASN A 297 2.46 13.72 10.38
C ASN A 297 2.38 13.37 8.90
N GLY A 298 2.46 12.11 8.56
CA GLY A 298 2.33 11.61 7.19
C GLY A 298 3.52 11.87 6.28
N LYS A 299 4.64 12.35 6.81
CA LYS A 299 5.87 12.57 6.03
C LYS A 299 6.89 11.49 6.31
N LEU A 300 7.26 10.74 5.29
CA LEU A 300 8.31 9.74 5.36
C LEU A 300 9.69 10.42 5.33
N LYS A 301 10.20 10.78 6.50
CA LYS A 301 11.54 11.36 6.66
C LYS A 301 12.44 10.43 7.45
N THR A 302 13.65 10.21 6.98
CA THR A 302 14.63 9.32 7.62
C THR A 302 14.85 9.61 9.10
N ASN A 303 14.83 10.87 9.51
CA ASN A 303 15.00 11.28 10.91
C ASN A 303 13.85 10.81 11.80
N TYR A 304 12.64 10.77 11.27
CA TYR A 304 11.47 10.32 12.02
C TYR A 304 11.46 8.80 12.20
N LEU A 305 11.87 8.05 11.17
CA LEU A 305 11.96 6.60 11.24
C LEU A 305 12.85 6.14 12.38
N LYS A 306 14.00 6.79 12.58
CA LYS A 306 14.94 6.44 13.68
C LYS A 306 14.37 6.67 15.07
N LYS A 307 13.36 7.52 15.22
CA LYS A 307 12.73 7.88 16.50
C LYS A 307 11.32 7.34 16.64
N ALA A 308 10.77 6.73 15.60
CA ALA A 308 9.41 6.26 15.62
C ALA A 308 9.25 5.10 16.59
N SER A 309 8.32 5.23 17.51
CA SER A 309 7.91 4.13 18.38
C SER A 309 7.03 3.14 17.62
N PRO A 310 7.07 1.84 17.92
CA PRO A 310 6.23 0.84 17.27
C PRO A 310 4.74 1.14 17.36
N ALA A 311 3.99 0.72 16.36
CA ALA A 311 2.54 0.88 16.29
C ALA A 311 1.87 -0.35 15.64
N ILE A 312 0.68 -0.71 16.10
CA ILE A 312 -0.03 -1.90 15.63
C ILE A 312 -0.58 -1.70 14.22
N THR A 313 -1.14 -0.54 13.94
CA THR A 313 -1.94 -0.28 12.72
C THR A 313 -1.27 0.66 11.72
N ARG A 314 0.01 0.90 11.88
CA ARG A 314 0.81 1.67 10.95
C ARG A 314 1.15 0.83 9.72
N PHE A 315 1.08 1.46 8.55
CA PHE A 315 1.23 0.76 7.28
C PHE A 315 2.02 1.55 6.24
N VAL A 316 2.95 0.86 5.58
CA VAL A 316 3.56 1.28 4.31
C VAL A 316 3.53 0.09 3.37
N PRO A 317 2.98 0.22 2.15
CA PRO A 317 2.91 -0.87 1.20
C PRO A 317 4.26 -1.52 0.96
N GLY A 318 4.33 -2.85 1.15
CA GLY A 318 5.55 -3.63 0.88
C GLY A 318 6.70 -3.45 1.86
N ARG A 319 6.59 -2.57 2.86
CA ARG A 319 7.70 -2.25 3.79
C ARG A 319 7.39 -2.62 5.23
N GLU A 320 8.37 -3.19 5.88
CA GLU A 320 8.34 -3.52 7.30
C GLU A 320 9.47 -2.81 8.07
N GLY A 321 9.28 -2.63 9.36
CA GLY A 321 10.30 -2.10 10.26
C GLY A 321 9.85 -0.87 11.05
N LEU A 322 10.77 -0.39 11.88
CA LEU A 322 10.51 0.74 12.76
C LEU A 322 10.10 1.99 11.98
N GLY A 323 8.92 2.50 12.29
CA GLY A 323 8.36 3.66 11.60
C GLY A 323 7.60 3.34 10.31
N LEU A 324 7.55 2.08 9.91
CA LEU A 324 6.89 1.58 8.71
C LEU A 324 5.69 0.69 9.09
N THR A 325 5.51 -0.46 8.45
CA THR A 325 4.57 -1.49 8.94
C THR A 325 5.30 -2.33 9.98
N ASP A 326 4.92 -2.20 11.23
CA ASP A 326 5.61 -2.91 12.31
C ASP A 326 5.16 -4.37 12.42
N ARG A 327 6.10 -5.27 12.60
CA ARG A 327 5.81 -6.66 12.97
C ARG A 327 5.26 -6.69 14.38
N ILE A 328 4.18 -7.40 14.61
CA ILE A 328 3.54 -7.46 15.94
C ILE A 328 4.49 -8.04 17.00
N ASP A 329 5.30 -9.04 16.64
CA ASP A 329 6.33 -9.56 17.55
C ASP A 329 7.28 -8.46 18.03
N SER A 330 7.70 -7.57 17.11
CA SER A 330 8.59 -6.45 17.45
C SER A 330 7.90 -5.41 18.36
N VAL A 331 6.58 -5.24 18.22
CA VAL A 331 5.79 -4.36 19.12
C VAL A 331 5.74 -4.99 20.52
N VAL A 332 5.46 -6.28 20.62
CA VAL A 332 5.42 -7.02 21.87
C VAL A 332 6.80 -6.99 22.57
N ASP A 333 7.87 -7.27 21.83
CA ASP A 333 9.23 -7.24 22.35
C ASP A 333 9.64 -5.84 22.84
N PHE A 334 9.27 -4.79 22.10
CA PHE A 334 9.50 -3.41 22.52
C PHE A 334 8.79 -3.11 23.85
N MET A 335 7.54 -3.52 24.00
CA MET A 335 6.78 -3.30 25.23
C MET A 335 7.41 -4.03 26.42
N LYS A 336 7.80 -5.28 26.23
CA LYS A 336 8.51 -6.07 27.27
C LYS A 336 9.82 -5.40 27.69
N GLN A 337 10.66 -5.01 26.73
CA GLN A 337 11.94 -4.35 26.99
C GLN A 337 11.80 -3.02 27.73
N LYS A 338 10.68 -2.32 27.56
CA LYS A 338 10.41 -1.02 28.15
C LYS A 338 9.52 -1.10 29.40
N ASN A 339 9.18 -2.29 29.86
CA ASN A 339 8.23 -2.50 30.95
C ASN A 339 6.89 -1.78 30.74
N ILE A 340 6.38 -1.87 29.51
CA ILE A 340 5.10 -1.31 29.11
C ILE A 340 4.07 -2.43 29.23
N LEU A 341 3.01 -2.22 30.00
CA LEU A 341 1.94 -3.19 30.22
C LEU A 341 0.81 -3.02 29.21
N VAL A 342 0.46 -1.79 28.90
CA VAL A 342 -0.75 -1.48 28.12
C VAL A 342 -0.36 -0.88 26.78
N PHE A 343 -0.87 -1.44 25.68
CA PHE A 343 -0.92 -0.74 24.41
C PHE A 343 -2.29 -0.05 24.29
N ASP A 344 -2.24 1.27 24.23
CA ASP A 344 -3.42 2.12 24.11
C ASP A 344 -3.63 2.47 22.62
N GLN A 345 -4.54 1.75 22.00
CA GLN A 345 -4.87 1.87 20.60
C GLN A 345 -6.03 2.84 20.41
N ASN A 346 -5.73 4.02 19.96
CA ASN A 346 -6.73 4.95 19.46
C ASN A 346 -6.72 5.05 17.93
N TYR A 347 -7.81 5.50 17.34
CA TYR A 347 -7.94 5.64 15.90
C TYR A 347 -8.52 7.01 15.50
N GLY A 348 -8.32 7.36 14.24
CA GLY A 348 -8.88 8.57 13.65
C GLY A 348 -8.11 9.84 13.89
N LEU A 349 -7.20 9.84 14.85
CA LEU A 349 -6.47 11.06 15.23
C LEU A 349 -5.32 11.41 14.25
N TRP A 350 -4.58 10.41 13.81
CA TRP A 350 -3.34 10.58 13.05
C TRP A 350 -3.46 10.13 11.60
N TYR A 351 -4.65 10.04 11.17
CA TYR A 351 -4.95 9.45 9.90
C TYR A 351 -4.58 10.34 8.73
N ASP A 352 -4.89 11.61 8.77
CA ASP A 352 -4.60 12.52 7.66
C ASP A 352 -3.10 12.86 7.58
N ARG A 353 -2.49 12.44 6.53
CA ARG A 353 -1.07 12.58 6.24
C ARG A 353 -0.67 13.92 5.62
N ARG A 354 -1.62 14.80 5.37
CA ARG A 354 -1.43 16.11 4.76
C ARG A 354 -1.39 17.24 5.77
N ARG A 355 -1.30 16.94 7.05
CA ARG A 355 -1.27 17.91 8.12
C ARG A 355 -0.13 17.66 9.10
N ASP A 356 0.23 18.70 9.79
CA ASP A 356 0.89 18.60 11.08
C ASP A 356 -0.16 18.42 12.19
N ASP A 357 0.29 17.93 13.30
CA ASP A 357 -0.53 17.61 14.46
C ASP A 357 -1.41 18.77 14.92
N HIS A 358 -0.86 19.95 15.01
CA HIS A 358 -1.54 21.14 15.52
C HIS A 358 -1.98 22.15 14.44
N GLU A 359 -1.90 21.78 13.17
CA GLU A 359 -2.41 22.65 12.11
C GLU A 359 -3.92 22.82 12.23
N ARG A 360 -4.37 24.07 12.32
CA ARG A 360 -5.79 24.42 12.34
C ARG A 360 -6.45 24.32 10.98
N VAL A 361 -5.68 24.46 9.92
CA VAL A 361 -6.14 24.39 8.55
C VAL A 361 -5.40 23.27 7.82
N ARG A 362 -6.16 22.35 7.29
CA ARG A 362 -5.62 21.24 6.47
C ARG A 362 -5.57 21.64 5.02
N ARG A 363 -4.54 21.16 4.34
CA ARG A 363 -4.36 21.34 2.91
C ARG A 363 -4.89 20.12 2.17
N ARG A 364 -5.91 20.30 1.36
CA ARG A 364 -6.49 19.23 0.54
C ARG A 364 -5.53 18.76 -0.56
N ASP A 365 -4.66 19.62 -1.02
CA ASP A 365 -3.69 19.42 -2.10
C ASP A 365 -2.29 19.01 -1.62
N GLY A 366 -2.14 18.74 -0.32
CA GLY A 366 -0.88 18.29 0.24
C GLY A 366 -0.48 16.89 -0.26
N ASP A 367 0.82 16.65 -0.31
CA ASP A 367 1.35 15.34 -0.69
C ASP A 367 0.93 14.25 0.30
N VAL A 368 0.66 13.06 -0.24
CA VAL A 368 0.31 11.87 0.53
C VAL A 368 1.50 10.93 0.58
N TRP A 369 2.01 10.68 1.77
CA TRP A 369 3.20 9.86 1.99
C TRP A 369 2.92 8.82 3.08
N GLY A 370 3.43 7.61 2.90
CA GLY A 370 3.47 6.62 3.97
C GLY A 370 4.43 7.00 5.10
N PRO A 371 4.36 6.38 6.28
CA PRO A 371 3.37 5.38 6.65
C PRO A 371 1.99 6.00 6.92
N PHE A 372 0.97 5.16 6.86
CA PHE A 372 -0.40 5.51 7.16
C PHE A 372 -0.86 4.76 8.41
N TYR A 373 -1.71 5.39 9.22
CA TYR A 373 -2.46 4.67 10.23
C TYR A 373 -3.78 4.23 9.61
N GLU A 374 -3.98 2.93 9.53
CA GLU A 374 -5.24 2.38 9.06
C GLU A 374 -6.37 2.68 10.02
N GLN A 375 -7.53 2.94 9.46
CA GLN A 375 -8.76 3.19 10.19
C GLN A 375 -9.54 1.89 10.41
N PRO A 376 -10.41 1.83 11.42
CA PRO A 376 -11.25 0.65 11.66
C PRO A 376 -12.29 0.42 10.55
N PHE A 377 -12.50 1.39 9.67
CA PHE A 377 -13.46 1.35 8.57
C PHE A 377 -12.76 1.32 7.22
N GLY A 378 -13.31 0.59 6.25
CA GLY A 378 -12.80 0.52 4.90
C GLY A 378 -13.16 1.73 4.05
N ARG A 379 -12.33 2.07 3.08
CA ARG A 379 -12.67 3.04 2.03
C ARG A 379 -13.60 2.37 1.01
N SER A 380 -14.65 3.10 0.61
CA SER A 380 -15.65 2.55 -0.30
C SER A 380 -15.18 2.49 -1.77
N GLY A 381 -14.18 3.25 -2.15
CA GLY A 381 -13.83 3.51 -3.54
C GLY A 381 -14.82 4.46 -4.25
N GLN A 382 -15.79 5.04 -3.54
CA GLN A 382 -16.86 5.86 -4.10
C GLN A 382 -16.83 7.29 -3.56
N GLY A 383 -17.19 8.23 -4.39
CA GLY A 383 -17.28 9.64 -4.05
C GLY A 383 -15.94 10.22 -3.58
N THR A 384 -15.97 11.44 -3.06
CA THR A 384 -14.78 12.14 -2.57
C THR A 384 -15.05 12.69 -1.17
N ALA A 385 -14.22 12.31 -0.21
CA ALA A 385 -14.20 12.85 1.12
C ALA A 385 -13.52 14.23 1.15
N TRP A 386 -13.51 14.90 2.29
CA TRP A 386 -12.95 16.22 2.41
C TRP A 386 -11.48 16.30 1.98
N GLU A 387 -10.68 15.32 2.32
CA GLU A 387 -9.25 15.26 1.99
C GLU A 387 -8.96 14.83 0.54
N GLY A 388 -9.98 14.58 -0.26
CA GLY A 388 -9.83 14.19 -1.66
C GLY A 388 -9.73 12.68 -1.90
N LEU A 389 -9.74 11.87 -0.84
CA LEU A 389 -9.78 10.41 -0.93
C LEU A 389 -11.22 9.91 -1.06
N SER A 390 -11.42 8.64 -1.43
CA SER A 390 -12.76 8.07 -1.47
C SER A 390 -13.41 8.04 -0.08
N LYS A 391 -14.74 8.11 -0.05
CA LYS A 391 -15.50 8.08 1.19
C LYS A 391 -15.36 6.75 1.92
N TYR A 392 -15.50 6.79 3.24
CA TYR A 392 -15.58 5.57 4.04
C TYR A 392 -16.91 4.86 3.86
N ASP A 393 -16.90 3.56 4.04
CA ASP A 393 -18.09 2.77 4.37
C ASP A 393 -18.00 2.32 5.83
N LEU A 394 -18.76 2.96 6.69
CA LEU A 394 -18.76 2.68 8.13
C LEU A 394 -19.41 1.33 8.49
N LYS A 395 -20.09 0.69 7.55
CA LYS A 395 -20.64 -0.67 7.71
C LYS A 395 -19.63 -1.75 7.33
N ARG A 396 -18.49 -1.35 6.77
CA ARG A 396 -17.44 -2.23 6.30
C ARG A 396 -16.23 -2.16 7.22
N PRO A 397 -16.04 -3.13 8.11
CA PRO A 397 -14.84 -3.17 8.95
C PRO A 397 -13.57 -3.27 8.09
N ASN A 398 -12.51 -2.60 8.50
CA ASN A 398 -11.19 -2.82 7.95
C ASN A 398 -10.60 -4.12 8.53
N ALA A 399 -10.72 -5.21 7.80
CA ALA A 399 -10.32 -6.52 8.29
C ALA A 399 -8.84 -6.59 8.66
N TRP A 400 -7.96 -5.88 7.93
CA TRP A 400 -6.55 -5.80 8.28
C TRP A 400 -6.35 -5.11 9.64
N TYR A 401 -6.98 -3.96 9.87
CA TYR A 401 -6.93 -3.25 11.15
C TYR A 401 -7.29 -4.18 12.32
N TRP A 402 -8.44 -4.82 12.24
CA TRP A 402 -8.94 -5.68 13.30
C TRP A 402 -8.12 -6.96 13.47
N SER A 403 -7.59 -7.53 12.39
CA SER A 403 -6.68 -8.68 12.48
C SER A 403 -5.38 -8.36 13.19
N ARG A 404 -4.84 -7.16 12.96
CA ARG A 404 -3.63 -6.66 13.65
C ARG A 404 -3.84 -6.54 15.16
N LEU A 405 -4.97 -5.97 15.57
CA LEU A 405 -5.32 -5.86 16.99
C LEU A 405 -5.50 -7.24 17.63
N LYS A 406 -6.20 -8.15 16.94
CA LYS A 406 -6.37 -9.51 17.40
C LYS A 406 -5.03 -10.23 17.58
N GLU A 407 -4.16 -10.13 16.60
CA GLU A 407 -2.84 -10.74 16.66
C GLU A 407 -2.00 -10.18 17.82
N PHE A 408 -2.05 -8.86 18.03
CA PHE A 408 -1.39 -8.26 19.18
C PHE A 408 -1.95 -8.82 20.51
N ALA A 409 -3.27 -8.89 20.63
CA ALA A 409 -3.91 -9.43 21.83
C ALA A 409 -3.51 -10.90 22.07
N GLU A 410 -3.49 -11.73 21.03
CA GLU A 410 -3.09 -13.14 21.12
C GLU A 410 -1.62 -13.32 21.51
N LYS A 411 -0.73 -12.52 20.92
CA LYS A 411 0.70 -12.58 21.20
C LYS A 411 1.03 -11.97 22.55
N GLY A 412 0.45 -10.80 22.84
CA GLY A 412 0.69 -10.08 24.08
C GLY A 412 0.13 -10.80 25.33
N ASN A 413 -0.98 -11.53 25.18
CA ASN A 413 -1.58 -12.27 26.29
C ASN A 413 -0.60 -13.25 26.96
N LYS A 414 0.28 -13.87 26.20
CA LYS A 414 1.32 -14.79 26.73
C LYS A 414 2.31 -14.10 27.67
N ASP A 415 2.49 -12.82 27.49
CA ASP A 415 3.40 -11.98 28.25
C ASP A 415 2.66 -11.04 29.23
N GLY A 416 1.36 -11.23 29.40
CA GLY A 416 0.52 -10.41 30.28
C GLY A 416 0.30 -8.98 29.78
N LEU A 417 0.51 -8.72 28.50
CA LEU A 417 0.25 -7.40 27.90
C LEU A 417 -1.23 -7.20 27.65
N LEU A 418 -1.67 -5.98 27.81
CA LEU A 418 -3.05 -5.56 27.67
C LEU A 418 -3.23 -4.66 26.46
N LEU A 419 -4.33 -4.83 25.75
CA LEU A 419 -4.76 -3.94 24.69
C LEU A 419 -5.95 -3.11 25.19
N PHE A 420 -5.77 -1.79 25.28
CA PHE A 420 -6.86 -0.85 25.44
C PHE A 420 -7.22 -0.34 24.05
N HIS A 421 -8.45 -0.57 23.64
CA HIS A 421 -8.94 -0.07 22.37
C HIS A 421 -9.97 1.03 22.61
N GLU A 422 -9.60 2.24 22.23
CA GLU A 422 -10.52 3.37 22.25
C GLU A 422 -11.43 3.30 21.03
N ASN A 423 -12.72 3.00 21.25
CA ASN A 423 -13.71 2.97 20.17
C ASN A 423 -14.04 4.38 19.64
N TYR A 424 -13.68 5.39 20.40
CA TYR A 424 -14.02 6.77 20.15
C TYR A 424 -12.95 7.69 20.75
N PHE A 425 -12.53 8.66 19.97
CA PHE A 425 -11.55 9.64 20.43
C PHE A 425 -12.15 11.03 20.39
N GLN A 426 -12.54 11.54 21.57
CA GLN A 426 -13.26 12.80 21.70
C GLN A 426 -12.49 14.01 21.20
N HIS A 427 -11.15 13.98 21.24
CA HIS A 427 -10.31 15.08 20.82
C HIS A 427 -10.58 15.50 19.36
N ASN A 428 -10.84 14.55 18.48
CA ASN A 428 -11.19 14.83 17.10
C ASN A 428 -12.51 15.63 16.95
N ILE A 429 -13.40 15.47 17.89
CA ILE A 429 -14.75 16.05 17.84
C ILE A 429 -14.83 17.31 18.70
N LEU A 430 -14.38 17.23 19.95
CA LEU A 430 -14.65 18.26 20.95
C LEU A 430 -13.55 19.29 21.11
N GLU A 431 -12.30 18.94 20.82
CA GLU A 431 -11.15 19.75 21.20
C GLU A 431 -10.37 20.29 20.00
N ALA A 432 -10.31 19.55 18.92
CA ALA A 432 -9.55 19.90 17.74
C ALA A 432 -10.42 19.81 16.48
N GLY A 433 -11.19 20.84 16.20
CA GLY A 433 -12.12 20.90 15.08
C GLY A 433 -11.46 20.65 13.71
N ALA A 434 -10.16 20.97 13.58
CA ALA A 434 -9.39 20.61 12.40
C ALA A 434 -9.28 19.10 12.19
N HIS A 435 -9.38 18.31 13.24
CA HIS A 435 -9.37 16.84 13.15
C HIS A 435 -10.71 16.26 12.73
N TRP A 436 -11.80 17.01 12.96
CA TRP A 436 -13.12 16.58 12.53
C TRP A 436 -13.30 16.59 11.02
N VAL A 437 -12.64 17.49 10.31
CA VAL A 437 -12.89 17.68 8.87
C VAL A 437 -12.65 16.42 8.03
N ASP A 438 -11.75 15.54 8.42
CA ASP A 438 -11.49 14.26 7.74
C ASP A 438 -11.92 13.04 8.55
N SER A 439 -12.59 13.24 9.69
CA SER A 439 -13.12 12.14 10.49
C SER A 439 -14.03 11.23 9.65
N PRO A 440 -13.90 9.89 9.76
CA PRO A 440 -14.80 8.96 9.07
C PRO A 440 -16.27 9.17 9.38
N TRP A 441 -16.60 9.64 10.58
CA TRP A 441 -17.97 9.86 11.04
C TRP A 441 -18.63 11.11 10.46
N ARG A 442 -17.87 12.05 9.96
CA ARG A 442 -18.41 13.23 9.31
C ARG A 442 -19.22 12.85 8.08
N SER A 443 -20.45 13.40 7.94
CA SER A 443 -21.39 13.01 6.89
C SER A 443 -20.82 13.14 5.48
N SER A 444 -19.99 14.15 5.23
CA SER A 444 -19.34 14.33 3.92
C SER A 444 -18.25 13.29 3.61
N ASN A 445 -17.72 12.61 4.63
CA ASN A 445 -16.59 11.68 4.48
C ASN A 445 -16.98 10.21 4.38
N ASN A 446 -18.25 9.88 4.52
CA ASN A 446 -18.74 8.51 4.42
C ASN A 446 -19.95 8.39 3.49
N ILE A 447 -20.30 7.16 3.12
CA ILE A 447 -21.47 6.85 2.29
C ILE A 447 -22.72 6.52 3.12
N ASN A 448 -22.63 6.54 4.45
CA ASN A 448 -23.62 5.98 5.36
C ASN A 448 -24.59 7.01 5.96
N GLN A 449 -24.44 8.27 5.63
CA GLN A 449 -25.33 9.34 6.10
C GLN A 449 -25.48 9.39 7.63
N THR A 450 -24.38 9.65 8.33
CA THR A 450 -24.34 9.64 9.80
C THR A 450 -25.20 10.72 10.49
N GLY A 451 -25.63 11.73 9.75
CA GLY A 451 -26.46 12.82 10.28
C GLY A 451 -25.71 13.89 11.06
N PHE A 452 -24.38 13.82 11.11
CA PHE A 452 -23.59 14.91 11.70
C PHE A 452 -23.71 16.18 10.88
N PRO A 453 -23.67 17.36 11.52
CA PRO A 453 -23.89 18.63 10.84
C PRO A 453 -22.78 18.96 9.83
N GLU A 454 -23.19 19.66 8.77
CA GLU A 454 -22.32 20.27 7.78
C GLU A 454 -22.65 21.79 7.69
N PRO A 455 -21.65 22.66 7.50
CA PRO A 455 -20.21 22.38 7.41
C PRO A 455 -19.64 21.82 8.71
N ALA A 456 -18.43 21.23 8.63
CA ALA A 456 -17.75 20.75 9.81
C ALA A 456 -17.59 21.85 10.87
N PRO A 457 -17.75 21.52 12.15
CA PRO A 457 -17.55 22.47 13.21
C PRO A 457 -16.12 22.99 13.24
N PHE A 458 -15.94 24.22 13.64
CA PHE A 458 -14.63 24.81 13.84
C PHE A 458 -14.10 24.50 15.24
N ALA A 459 -12.77 24.49 15.37
CA ALA A 459 -12.13 24.38 16.67
C ALA A 459 -12.66 25.42 17.65
N GLY A 460 -13.09 24.99 18.82
CA GLY A 460 -13.64 25.83 19.85
C GLY A 460 -15.16 25.85 19.97
N ASP A 461 -15.92 25.39 19.00
CA ASP A 461 -17.35 25.20 19.15
C ASP A 461 -17.68 23.77 19.64
N LYS A 462 -17.53 23.62 20.96
CA LYS A 462 -17.74 22.33 21.64
C LYS A 462 -19.22 21.96 21.86
N ARG A 463 -20.14 22.79 21.39
CA ARG A 463 -21.58 22.65 21.66
C ARG A 463 -22.34 21.94 20.56
N ILE A 464 -21.65 21.56 19.49
CA ILE A 464 -22.27 20.96 18.31
C ILE A 464 -22.46 19.44 18.45
N PHE A 465 -21.94 18.85 19.53
CA PHE A 465 -21.98 17.41 19.80
C PHE A 465 -22.63 17.08 21.14
#